data_f1c6c3544741ed5d4e93dd13f2a3ca10
#
_entry.id   f1c6c3544741ed5d4e93dd13f2a3ca10
#
_cell.length_a   1.000
_cell.length_b   1.000
_cell.length_c   1.000
_cell.angle_alpha   90.00
_cell.angle_beta   90.00
_cell.angle_gamma   90.00
#
_symmetry.space_group_name_H-M   'P 1'
#
loop_
_entity.id
_entity.type
_entity.pdbx_description
1 polymer ?
#
loop_
_entity_poly.entity_id
_entity_poly.type
_entity_poly.pdbx_seq_one_letter_code
_entity_poly.pdbx_strand_id
1 'polypeptide(L)'
;AYVILENEWKQYPEIIRQEIVHEVLGKTAGSRKDLGMVHVQDVCALMEKQTGREITLPYQMTASRIYEGVRLCRNQRDKGTGVPQSFYEVTADDFAKLEAGETVNITLPDANVSLRLLLFSGKVDEIPKNQYTKWLNYDKIECGLQFRRRASGDYLTVDDAGHKKKLKSYFIDEKIPQIKREHIWLLAQQSHVLWVIGGRISAVCKIKEDTKKILEVRIDGGNYRED
;
A
#
# COMPACT_ATOMS: atom_id res chain seq x y z
N ALA A 1 -14.36 11.43 -4.70
CA ALA A 1 -14.28 10.33 -5.66
C ALA A 1 -15.63 9.64 -5.79
N TYR A 2 -16.00 9.21 -7.00
CA TYR A 2 -17.22 8.45 -7.29
C TYR A 2 -16.82 7.13 -7.95
N VAL A 3 -17.66 6.11 -7.78
CA VAL A 3 -17.48 4.80 -8.45
C VAL A 3 -18.79 4.49 -9.19
N ILE A 4 -18.68 4.16 -10.48
CA ILE A 4 -19.77 3.64 -11.30
C ILE A 4 -19.61 2.13 -11.28
N LEU A 5 -20.52 1.42 -10.62
CA LEU A 5 -20.49 -0.04 -10.50
C LEU A 5 -20.91 -0.71 -11.82
N GLU A 6 -20.09 -1.60 -12.34
CA GLU A 6 -20.29 -2.26 -13.63
C GLU A 6 -21.60 -3.04 -13.68
N ASN A 7 -21.89 -3.83 -12.63
CA ASN A 7 -23.07 -4.67 -12.56
C ASN A 7 -24.39 -3.87 -12.57
N GLU A 8 -24.41 -2.71 -11.91
CA GLU A 8 -25.57 -1.81 -11.91
C GLU A 8 -25.67 -1.06 -13.24
N TRP A 9 -24.56 -0.50 -13.72
CA TRP A 9 -24.49 0.29 -14.93
C TRP A 9 -24.94 -0.49 -16.17
N LYS A 10 -24.53 -1.76 -16.31
CA LYS A 10 -24.91 -2.64 -17.45
C LYS A 10 -26.40 -2.93 -17.57
N GLN A 11 -27.17 -2.76 -16.50
CA GLN A 11 -28.61 -3.01 -16.51
C GLN A 11 -29.42 -1.91 -17.24
N TYR A 12 -28.82 -0.75 -17.47
CA TYR A 12 -29.50 0.37 -18.11
C TYR A 12 -29.27 0.40 -19.62
N PRO A 13 -30.24 0.96 -20.40
CA PRO A 13 -30.05 1.27 -21.82
C PRO A 13 -28.88 2.25 -22.02
N GLU A 14 -28.29 2.21 -23.21
CA GLU A 14 -27.06 2.99 -23.51
C GLU A 14 -27.23 4.49 -23.21
N ILE A 15 -28.36 5.07 -23.55
CA ILE A 15 -28.63 6.48 -23.32
C ILE A 15 -28.61 6.84 -21.81
N ILE A 16 -29.15 5.96 -20.98
CA ILE A 16 -29.11 6.13 -19.52
C ILE A 16 -27.70 5.92 -18.98
N ARG A 17 -26.96 4.98 -19.51
CA ARG A 17 -25.54 4.77 -19.16
C ARG A 17 -24.69 5.99 -19.40
N GLN A 18 -24.89 6.66 -20.53
CA GLN A 18 -24.20 7.89 -20.89
C GLN A 18 -24.60 9.04 -19.95
N GLU A 19 -25.88 9.16 -19.62
CA GLU A 19 -26.36 10.19 -18.70
C GLU A 19 -25.80 10.00 -17.28
N ILE A 20 -25.75 8.76 -16.77
CA ILE A 20 -25.12 8.44 -15.48
C ILE A 20 -23.65 8.90 -15.48
N VAL A 21 -22.89 8.57 -16.54
CA VAL A 21 -21.49 8.98 -16.65
C VAL A 21 -21.38 10.49 -16.70
N HIS A 22 -22.21 11.18 -17.49
CA HIS A 22 -22.22 12.63 -17.60
C HIS A 22 -22.51 13.32 -16.25
N GLU A 23 -23.49 12.80 -15.53
CA GLU A 23 -23.84 13.30 -14.19
C GLU A 23 -22.68 13.12 -13.19
N VAL A 24 -22.05 11.96 -13.17
CA VAL A 24 -20.92 11.66 -12.27
C VAL A 24 -19.68 12.49 -12.64
N LEU A 25 -19.44 12.71 -13.93
CA LEU A 25 -18.39 13.61 -14.41
C LEU A 25 -18.61 15.05 -13.90
N GLY A 26 -19.83 15.57 -14.05
CA GLY A 26 -20.19 16.91 -13.58
C GLY A 26 -20.02 17.06 -12.07
N LYS A 27 -20.47 16.05 -11.28
CA LYS A 27 -20.31 16.02 -9.82
C LYS A 27 -18.84 15.95 -9.41
N THR A 28 -18.02 15.17 -10.11
CA THR A 28 -16.60 15.03 -9.81
C THR A 28 -15.83 16.33 -10.15
N ALA A 29 -16.16 16.97 -11.25
CA ALA A 29 -15.54 18.21 -11.68
C ALA A 29 -15.98 19.43 -10.86
N GLY A 30 -17.19 19.39 -10.30
CA GLY A 30 -17.85 20.55 -9.73
C GLY A 30 -18.37 21.54 -10.78
N SER A 31 -18.33 21.16 -12.06
CA SER A 31 -18.80 21.92 -13.22
C SER A 31 -19.07 20.99 -14.40
N ARG A 32 -20.06 21.33 -15.24
CA ARG A 32 -20.31 20.60 -16.49
C ARG A 32 -19.70 21.29 -17.72
N LYS A 33 -19.15 22.48 -17.55
CA LYS A 33 -18.49 23.21 -18.63
C LYS A 33 -17.30 22.37 -19.15
N ASP A 34 -17.09 22.34 -20.44
CA ASP A 34 -16.00 21.58 -21.10
C ASP A 34 -16.03 20.05 -20.94
N LEU A 35 -17.12 19.49 -20.38
CA LEU A 35 -17.36 18.05 -20.30
C LEU A 35 -18.34 17.63 -21.41
N GLY A 36 -17.81 17.40 -22.61
CA GLY A 36 -18.58 16.97 -23.77
C GLY A 36 -18.78 15.46 -23.87
N MET A 37 -19.59 15.05 -24.86
CA MET A 37 -19.92 13.65 -25.12
C MET A 37 -18.70 12.77 -25.36
N VAL A 38 -17.59 13.31 -25.87
CA VAL A 38 -16.33 12.59 -26.05
C VAL A 38 -15.84 12.02 -24.73
N HIS A 39 -15.83 12.81 -23.66
CA HIS A 39 -15.40 12.36 -22.33
C HIS A 39 -16.35 11.32 -21.73
N VAL A 40 -17.65 11.42 -22.03
CA VAL A 40 -18.63 10.42 -21.63
C VAL A 40 -18.34 9.08 -22.32
N GLN A 41 -18.11 9.12 -23.64
CA GLN A 41 -17.78 7.93 -24.43
C GLN A 41 -16.47 7.28 -23.98
N ASP A 42 -15.46 8.08 -23.67
CA ASP A 42 -14.17 7.59 -23.17
C ASP A 42 -14.33 6.83 -21.85
N VAL A 43 -15.14 7.35 -20.92
CA VAL A 43 -15.44 6.67 -19.65
C VAL A 43 -16.27 5.42 -19.86
N CYS A 44 -17.28 5.44 -20.75
CA CYS A 44 -18.06 4.26 -21.12
C CYS A 44 -17.15 3.18 -21.74
N ALA A 45 -16.27 3.55 -22.67
CA ALA A 45 -15.31 2.63 -23.29
C ALA A 45 -14.31 2.06 -22.27
N LEU A 46 -13.96 2.82 -21.23
CA LEU A 46 -13.08 2.36 -20.16
C LEU A 46 -13.70 1.21 -19.37
N MET A 47 -15.05 1.14 -19.28
CA MET A 47 -15.75 0.06 -18.59
C MET A 47 -15.46 -1.32 -19.22
N GLU A 48 -15.18 -1.35 -20.54
CA GLU A 48 -14.89 -2.57 -21.29
C GLU A 48 -13.38 -2.90 -21.35
N LYS A 49 -12.53 -2.05 -20.76
CA LYS A 49 -11.08 -2.26 -20.76
C LYS A 49 -10.64 -3.13 -19.59
N GLN A 50 -9.39 -3.60 -19.66
CA GLN A 50 -8.77 -4.33 -18.56
C GLN A 50 -8.63 -3.45 -17.30
N THR A 51 -8.81 -4.07 -16.15
CA THR A 51 -8.59 -3.43 -14.83
C THR A 51 -7.19 -2.83 -14.74
N GLY A 52 -7.12 -1.61 -14.20
CA GLY A 52 -5.87 -0.84 -14.08
C GLY A 52 -5.62 0.12 -15.25
N ARG A 53 -6.47 0.14 -16.28
CA ARG A 53 -6.43 1.19 -17.31
C ARG A 53 -6.96 2.50 -16.76
N GLU A 54 -6.34 3.59 -17.19
CA GLU A 54 -6.67 4.96 -16.77
C GLU A 54 -6.74 5.89 -17.97
N ILE A 55 -7.61 6.87 -17.87
CA ILE A 55 -7.72 7.99 -18.80
C ILE A 55 -7.71 9.31 -18.02
N THR A 56 -7.09 10.32 -18.59
CA THR A 56 -7.08 11.68 -18.04
C THR A 56 -8.22 12.47 -18.66
N LEU A 57 -8.94 13.21 -17.85
CA LEU A 57 -10.11 14.00 -18.19
C LEU A 57 -9.88 15.49 -17.82
N PRO A 58 -10.66 16.43 -18.37
CA PRO A 58 -10.62 17.82 -17.94
C PRO A 58 -10.75 17.99 -16.42
N TYR A 59 -10.44 19.19 -15.91
CA TYR A 59 -10.47 19.52 -14.47
C TYR A 59 -9.56 18.66 -13.60
N GLN A 60 -8.46 18.16 -14.18
CA GLN A 60 -7.50 17.27 -13.49
C GLN A 60 -8.17 16.01 -12.93
N MET A 61 -9.19 15.52 -13.60
CA MET A 61 -9.81 14.26 -13.26
C MET A 61 -9.08 13.09 -13.89
N THR A 62 -9.15 11.96 -13.21
CA THR A 62 -8.72 10.66 -13.73
C THR A 62 -9.87 9.67 -13.59
N ALA A 63 -10.16 8.95 -14.65
CA ALA A 63 -11.02 7.78 -14.60
C ALA A 63 -10.16 6.52 -14.65
N SER A 64 -10.36 5.60 -13.71
CA SER A 64 -9.57 4.38 -13.58
C SER A 64 -10.50 3.17 -13.59
N ARG A 65 -10.19 2.17 -14.43
CA ARG A 65 -10.88 0.88 -14.43
C ARG A 65 -10.45 0.06 -13.22
N ILE A 66 -11.40 -0.19 -12.32
CA ILE A 66 -11.22 -1.04 -11.14
C ILE A 66 -12.01 -2.34 -11.29
N TYR A 67 -11.85 -3.31 -10.40
CA TYR A 67 -12.55 -4.60 -10.48
C TYR A 67 -14.07 -4.47 -10.50
N GLU A 68 -14.61 -3.51 -9.75
CA GLU A 68 -16.05 -3.33 -9.56
C GLU A 68 -16.68 -2.40 -10.60
N GLY A 69 -15.87 -1.68 -11.39
CA GLY A 69 -16.39 -0.69 -12.33
C GLY A 69 -15.36 0.37 -12.73
N VAL A 70 -15.79 1.61 -12.87
CA VAL A 70 -14.94 2.76 -13.15
C VAL A 70 -15.00 3.75 -12.01
N ARG A 71 -13.83 4.13 -11.51
CA ARG A 71 -13.64 5.13 -10.47
C ARG A 71 -13.24 6.46 -11.09
N LEU A 72 -13.95 7.52 -10.72
CA LEU A 72 -13.70 8.89 -11.09
C LEU A 72 -13.15 9.67 -9.90
N CYS A 73 -11.97 10.23 -10.05
CA CYS A 73 -11.33 11.06 -9.04
C CYS A 73 -10.93 12.40 -9.66
N ARG A 74 -11.12 13.48 -8.92
CA ARG A 74 -10.42 14.73 -9.22
C ARG A 74 -9.09 14.69 -8.49
N ASN A 75 -7.99 14.75 -9.24
CA ASN A 75 -6.69 14.95 -8.66
C ASN A 75 -6.66 16.38 -8.14
N GLN A 76 -6.90 16.58 -6.86
CA GLN A 76 -6.42 17.80 -6.25
C GLN A 76 -4.89 17.71 -6.36
N ARG A 77 -4.33 18.36 -7.36
CA ARG A 77 -2.93 18.72 -7.26
C ARG A 77 -2.87 19.75 -6.15
N ASP A 78 -2.58 19.28 -4.96
CA ASP A 78 -1.84 20.11 -4.03
C ASP A 78 -0.63 20.60 -4.81
N LYS A 79 -0.63 21.88 -5.11
CA LYS A 79 0.51 22.55 -5.71
C LYS A 79 1.68 22.30 -4.78
N GLY A 80 2.58 21.38 -5.15
CA GLY A 80 3.87 21.25 -4.51
C GLY A 80 4.02 20.26 -3.37
N THR A 81 3.11 19.29 -3.23
CA THR A 81 3.44 18.08 -2.49
C THR A 81 3.25 16.88 -3.41
N GLY A 82 4.32 16.46 -4.07
CA GLY A 82 4.53 15.03 -4.18
C GLY A 82 4.16 14.50 -2.80
N VAL A 83 3.41 13.38 -2.70
CA VAL A 83 3.23 12.66 -1.43
C VAL A 83 4.60 12.77 -0.78
N PRO A 84 4.73 13.43 0.40
CA PRO A 84 6.04 13.48 1.00
C PRO A 84 6.49 12.04 0.97
N GLN A 85 7.62 11.76 0.36
CA GLN A 85 8.26 10.46 0.52
C GLN A 85 8.69 10.46 1.98
N SER A 86 7.67 10.41 2.84
CA SER A 86 7.83 10.30 4.25
C SER A 86 8.38 8.90 4.43
N PHE A 87 9.67 8.85 4.43
CA PHE A 87 10.37 7.69 4.90
C PHE A 87 10.95 8.03 6.27
N TYR A 88 10.98 7.06 7.12
CA TYR A 88 11.70 7.14 8.37
C TYR A 88 12.83 6.12 8.30
N GLU A 89 14.05 6.57 8.48
CA GLU A 89 15.21 5.71 8.62
C GLU A 89 15.47 5.47 10.10
N VAL A 90 15.53 4.20 10.51
CA VAL A 90 15.90 3.81 11.86
C VAL A 90 17.37 4.14 12.04
N THR A 91 17.65 5.12 12.88
CA THR A 91 18.99 5.70 13.07
C THR A 91 19.88 4.80 13.93
N ALA A 92 21.18 5.08 13.94
CA ALA A 92 22.11 4.41 14.85
C ALA A 92 21.74 4.65 16.33
N ASP A 93 21.20 5.83 16.67
CA ASP A 93 20.71 6.15 18.02
C ASP A 93 19.49 5.30 18.39
N ASP A 94 18.56 5.08 17.44
CA ASP A 94 17.41 4.19 17.64
C ASP A 94 17.87 2.74 17.89
N PHE A 95 18.85 2.27 17.13
CA PHE A 95 19.41 0.93 17.35
C PHE A 95 20.11 0.83 18.72
N ALA A 96 20.83 1.87 19.15
CA ALA A 96 21.45 1.91 20.48
C ALA A 96 20.40 1.84 21.60
N LYS A 97 19.28 2.55 21.47
CA LYS A 97 18.13 2.48 22.41
C LYS A 97 17.53 1.08 22.44
N LEU A 98 17.31 0.46 21.26
CA LEU A 98 16.80 -0.90 21.18
C LEU A 98 17.73 -1.91 21.88
N GLU A 99 19.03 -1.80 21.68
CA GLU A 99 20.03 -2.67 22.33
C GLU A 99 20.11 -2.40 23.86
N ALA A 100 19.77 -1.19 24.31
CA ALA A 100 19.62 -0.87 25.73
C ALA A 100 18.29 -1.39 26.32
N GLY A 101 17.43 -2.03 25.53
CA GLY A 101 16.12 -2.57 25.95
C GLY A 101 14.99 -1.53 25.98
N GLU A 102 15.22 -0.36 25.41
CA GLU A 102 14.23 0.69 25.30
C GLU A 102 13.28 0.45 24.12
N THR A 103 12.08 1.04 24.18
CA THR A 103 11.13 1.05 23.07
C THR A 103 11.36 2.30 22.23
N VAL A 104 11.55 2.12 20.93
CA VAL A 104 11.63 3.22 19.97
C VAL A 104 10.25 3.46 19.35
N ASN A 105 9.72 4.66 19.52
CA ASN A 105 8.43 5.06 18.94
C ASN A 105 8.67 6.03 17.78
N ILE A 106 8.07 5.70 16.64
CA ILE A 106 8.19 6.44 15.39
C ILE A 106 6.79 6.89 14.98
N THR A 107 6.64 8.18 14.70
CA THR A 107 5.39 8.73 14.17
C THR A 107 5.52 8.89 12.66
N LEU A 108 4.73 8.12 11.91
CA LEU A 108 4.54 8.27 10.47
C LEU A 108 3.30 9.14 10.22
N PRO A 109 3.13 9.73 9.02
CA PRO A 109 2.00 10.63 8.73
C PRO A 109 0.61 10.06 9.01
N ASP A 110 0.44 8.77 8.85
CA ASP A 110 -0.84 8.05 8.99
C ASP A 110 -0.73 6.76 9.83
N ALA A 111 0.34 6.61 10.60
CA ALA A 111 0.54 5.46 11.48
C ALA A 111 1.56 5.77 12.58
N ASN A 112 1.47 5.05 13.70
CA ASN A 112 2.50 5.02 14.73
C ASN A 112 3.17 3.66 14.72
N VAL A 113 4.48 3.65 14.91
CA VAL A 113 5.30 2.43 14.94
C VAL A 113 5.98 2.34 16.28
N SER A 114 5.90 1.19 16.93
CA SER A 114 6.70 0.84 18.10
C SER A 114 7.68 -0.27 17.73
N LEU A 115 8.95 -0.07 18.02
CA LEU A 115 10.02 -1.07 17.86
C LEU A 115 10.52 -1.49 19.23
N ARG A 116 10.67 -2.81 19.42
CA ARG A 116 11.28 -3.39 20.64
C ARG A 116 12.20 -4.52 20.26
N LEU A 117 13.33 -4.61 20.94
CA LEU A 117 14.24 -5.73 20.83
C LEU A 117 13.94 -6.73 21.95
N LEU A 118 13.74 -7.99 21.58
CA LEU A 118 13.44 -9.06 22.52
C LEU A 118 14.51 -10.17 22.39
N LEU A 119 14.94 -10.71 23.52
CA LEU A 119 15.70 -11.96 23.52
C LEU A 119 14.73 -13.12 23.29
N PHE A 120 15.07 -13.98 22.34
CA PHE A 120 14.25 -15.13 22.00
C PHE A 120 14.87 -16.42 22.56
N SER A 121 14.13 -17.04 23.44
CA SER A 121 14.45 -18.39 23.99
C SER A 121 13.25 -19.34 23.87
N GLY A 122 12.20 -18.92 23.15
CA GLY A 122 10.95 -19.65 23.02
C GLY A 122 10.92 -20.59 21.81
N LYS A 123 9.79 -21.27 21.66
CA LYS A 123 9.51 -22.11 20.48
C LYS A 123 8.89 -21.27 19.38
N VAL A 124 9.15 -21.64 18.13
CA VAL A 124 8.61 -20.95 16.93
C VAL A 124 7.09 -20.91 16.91
N ASP A 125 6.42 -21.88 17.55
CA ASP A 125 4.96 -21.97 17.64
C ASP A 125 4.33 -20.87 18.52
N GLU A 126 5.11 -20.19 19.34
CA GLU A 126 4.67 -19.13 20.26
C GLU A 126 4.64 -17.74 19.60
N ILE A 127 4.98 -17.65 18.31
CA ILE A 127 5.03 -16.38 17.57
C ILE A 127 3.61 -15.81 17.37
N PRO A 128 3.35 -14.56 17.78
CA PRO A 128 2.05 -13.92 17.57
C PRO A 128 1.69 -13.83 16.08
N LYS A 129 0.46 -14.22 15.72
CA LYS A 129 -0.06 -14.19 14.34
C LYS A 129 -0.84 -12.90 14.02
N ASN A 130 -0.55 -11.81 14.71
CA ASN A 130 -1.24 -10.56 14.54
C ASN A 130 -0.91 -9.92 13.18
N GLN A 131 -1.88 -9.17 12.61
CA GLN A 131 -1.73 -8.57 11.28
C GLN A 131 -0.74 -7.39 11.29
N TYR A 132 -0.81 -6.57 12.31
CA TYR A 132 -0.02 -5.32 12.43
C TYR A 132 1.07 -5.38 13.51
N THR A 133 1.26 -6.53 14.13
CA THR A 133 2.40 -6.83 15.00
C THR A 133 3.17 -7.99 14.40
N LYS A 134 4.44 -7.81 14.10
CA LYS A 134 5.32 -8.86 13.57
C LYS A 134 6.61 -8.93 14.34
N TRP A 135 7.05 -10.16 14.53
CA TRP A 135 8.36 -10.49 15.05
C TRP A 135 9.29 -10.86 13.90
N LEU A 136 10.39 -10.17 13.80
CA LEU A 136 11.38 -10.35 12.75
C LEU A 136 12.70 -10.83 13.36
N ASN A 137 13.39 -11.72 12.67
CA ASN A 137 14.72 -12.15 13.05
C ASN A 137 15.69 -10.97 12.98
N TYR A 138 16.05 -10.41 14.14
CA TYR A 138 16.94 -9.25 14.25
C TYR A 138 18.36 -9.56 13.78
N ASP A 139 18.83 -10.81 13.95
CA ASP A 139 20.16 -11.24 13.53
C ASP A 139 20.38 -11.16 12.01
N LYS A 140 19.28 -10.98 11.23
CA LYS A 140 19.29 -10.80 9.77
C LYS A 140 19.02 -9.36 9.33
N ILE A 141 18.88 -8.45 10.28
CA ILE A 141 18.65 -7.03 10.00
C ILE A 141 19.99 -6.30 10.08
N GLU A 142 20.41 -5.75 8.96
CA GLU A 142 21.57 -4.90 8.86
C GLU A 142 21.20 -3.43 9.07
N CYS A 143 22.15 -2.51 9.04
CA CYS A 143 21.90 -1.07 9.10
C CYS A 143 21.08 -0.58 7.88
N GLY A 144 20.43 0.60 8.00
CA GLY A 144 19.63 1.20 6.92
C GLY A 144 18.21 0.68 6.85
N LEU A 145 17.64 0.29 7.98
CA LEU A 145 16.23 -0.09 8.08
C LEU A 145 15.34 1.14 7.92
N GLN A 146 14.36 1.06 7.03
CA GLN A 146 13.52 2.18 6.66
C GLN A 146 12.04 1.81 6.66
N PHE A 147 11.21 2.70 7.20
CA PHE A 147 9.77 2.71 6.94
C PHE A 147 9.51 3.66 5.78
N ARG A 148 9.03 3.13 4.65
CA ARG A 148 8.79 3.92 3.45
C ARG A 148 7.67 3.34 2.59
N ARG A 149 7.24 4.11 1.62
CA ARG A 149 6.37 3.63 0.54
C ARG A 149 7.19 2.85 -0.49
N ARG A 150 6.50 2.19 -1.42
CA ARG A 150 7.14 1.39 -2.48
C ARG A 150 8.06 2.23 -3.37
N ALA A 151 9.12 1.62 -3.83
CA ALA A 151 10.03 2.19 -4.82
C ALA A 151 10.21 1.22 -6.00
N SER A 152 10.78 1.74 -7.09
CA SER A 152 11.15 0.90 -8.23
C SER A 152 12.25 -0.07 -7.85
N GLY A 153 12.09 -1.32 -8.26
CA GLY A 153 13.09 -2.36 -7.97
C GLY A 153 12.85 -3.14 -6.68
N ASP A 154 11.87 -2.76 -5.86
CA ASP A 154 11.54 -3.46 -4.62
C ASP A 154 11.19 -4.93 -4.83
N TYR A 155 11.70 -5.78 -3.94
CA TYR A 155 11.46 -7.22 -3.95
C TYR A 155 11.34 -7.80 -2.53
N LEU A 156 10.71 -8.96 -2.45
CA LEU A 156 10.63 -9.82 -1.26
C LEU A 156 11.38 -11.12 -1.51
N THR A 157 11.95 -11.70 -0.48
CA THR A 157 12.37 -13.11 -0.49
C THR A 157 11.19 -13.98 -0.09
N VAL A 158 10.81 -14.93 -0.94
CA VAL A 158 9.54 -15.66 -0.79
C VAL A 158 9.68 -17.01 -0.10
N ASP A 159 10.88 -17.57 -0.06
CA ASP A 159 11.18 -18.86 0.55
C ASP A 159 12.59 -18.92 1.16
N ASP A 160 12.87 -20.02 1.83
CA ASP A 160 14.17 -20.24 2.48
C ASP A 160 15.31 -20.52 1.49
N ALA A 161 15.00 -20.83 0.22
CA ALA A 161 15.99 -20.97 -0.84
C ALA A 161 16.48 -19.61 -1.37
N GLY A 162 15.86 -18.50 -0.90
CA GLY A 162 16.28 -17.15 -1.25
C GLY A 162 15.69 -16.62 -2.56
N HIS A 163 14.65 -17.27 -3.11
CA HIS A 163 14.01 -16.78 -4.32
C HIS A 163 13.39 -15.40 -4.11
N LYS A 164 13.69 -14.49 -5.04
CA LYS A 164 13.22 -13.12 -5.01
C LYS A 164 11.97 -12.95 -5.85
N LYS A 165 10.97 -12.25 -5.32
CA LYS A 165 9.75 -11.86 -6.03
C LYS A 165 9.64 -10.35 -6.05
N LYS A 166 9.47 -9.75 -7.23
CA LYS A 166 9.25 -8.30 -7.35
C LYS A 166 8.00 -7.90 -6.55
N LEU A 167 8.07 -6.81 -5.81
CA LEU A 167 6.95 -6.29 -5.01
C LEU A 167 5.71 -6.03 -5.87
N LYS A 168 5.89 -5.54 -7.12
CA LYS A 168 4.80 -5.38 -8.08
C LYS A 168 4.05 -6.70 -8.34
N SER A 169 4.79 -7.80 -8.55
CA SER A 169 4.19 -9.13 -8.79
C SER A 169 3.48 -9.64 -7.54
N TYR A 170 4.07 -9.44 -6.36
CA TYR A 170 3.43 -9.76 -5.08
C TYR A 170 2.07 -9.05 -4.94
N PHE A 171 2.01 -7.75 -5.18
CA PHE A 171 0.76 -6.99 -5.10
C PHE A 171 -0.31 -7.44 -6.10
N ILE A 172 0.09 -7.94 -7.28
CA ILE A 172 -0.83 -8.49 -8.28
C ILE A 172 -1.41 -9.81 -7.78
N ASP A 173 -0.57 -10.71 -7.28
CA ASP A 173 -0.98 -12.02 -6.80
C ASP A 173 -1.90 -11.94 -5.58
N GLU A 174 -1.62 -11.00 -4.67
CA GLU A 174 -2.48 -10.69 -3.52
C GLU A 174 -3.71 -9.85 -3.89
N LYS A 175 -3.93 -9.59 -5.19
CA LYS A 175 -5.06 -8.80 -5.72
C LYS A 175 -5.22 -7.42 -5.07
N ILE A 176 -4.10 -6.82 -4.65
CA ILE A 176 -4.12 -5.48 -4.04
C ILE A 176 -4.37 -4.44 -5.12
N PRO A 177 -5.44 -3.63 -5.02
CA PRO A 177 -5.76 -2.58 -5.99
C PRO A 177 -4.62 -1.58 -6.14
N GLN A 178 -4.36 -1.10 -7.37
CA GLN A 178 -3.24 -0.20 -7.67
C GLN A 178 -3.22 1.04 -6.77
N ILE A 179 -4.39 1.63 -6.51
CA ILE A 179 -4.52 2.81 -5.65
C ILE A 179 -4.04 2.55 -4.22
N LYS A 180 -4.32 1.36 -3.68
CA LYS A 180 -3.89 1.01 -2.32
C LYS A 180 -2.38 0.79 -2.23
N ARG A 181 -1.72 0.35 -3.33
CA ARG A 181 -0.28 0.03 -3.35
C ARG A 181 0.61 1.22 -3.01
N GLU A 182 0.20 2.44 -3.38
CA GLU A 182 0.94 3.68 -3.09
C GLU A 182 0.84 4.08 -1.61
N HIS A 183 -0.17 3.57 -0.89
CA HIS A 183 -0.44 3.90 0.51
C HIS A 183 -0.02 2.81 1.50
N ILE A 184 0.55 1.71 1.03
CA ILE A 184 1.04 0.64 1.90
C ILE A 184 2.43 1.01 2.41
N TRP A 185 2.60 1.01 3.72
CA TRP A 185 3.90 1.12 4.34
C TRP A 185 4.70 -0.16 4.18
N LEU A 186 5.98 -0.01 4.02
CA LEU A 186 6.95 -1.08 3.92
C LEU A 186 8.02 -0.88 4.98
N LEU A 187 8.43 -1.96 5.61
CA LEU A 187 9.69 -2.03 6.33
C LEU A 187 10.72 -2.63 5.37
N ALA A 188 11.76 -1.89 5.06
CA ALA A 188 12.71 -2.27 4.01
C ALA A 188 14.15 -1.92 4.36
N GLN A 189 15.08 -2.63 3.75
CA GLN A 189 16.51 -2.28 3.68
C GLN A 189 16.86 -2.12 2.20
N GLN A 190 17.21 -0.91 1.79
CA GLN A 190 17.39 -0.58 0.37
C GLN A 190 16.18 -1.06 -0.46
N SER A 191 16.38 -1.90 -1.49
CA SER A 191 15.31 -2.48 -2.31
C SER A 191 14.70 -3.78 -1.75
N HIS A 192 15.25 -4.33 -0.67
CA HIS A 192 14.74 -5.54 -0.04
C HIS A 192 13.64 -5.19 0.96
N VAL A 193 12.41 -5.55 0.65
CA VAL A 193 11.25 -5.38 1.54
C VAL A 193 11.25 -6.53 2.55
N LEU A 194 11.42 -6.19 3.83
CA LEU A 194 11.41 -7.14 4.93
C LEU A 194 9.98 -7.46 5.38
N TRP A 195 9.11 -6.45 5.36
CA TRP A 195 7.70 -6.61 5.67
C TRP A 195 6.83 -5.64 4.87
N VAL A 196 5.81 -6.17 4.22
CA VAL A 196 4.68 -5.39 3.69
C VAL A 196 3.68 -5.24 4.83
N ILE A 197 3.51 -4.03 5.36
CA ILE A 197 2.68 -3.79 6.56
C ILE A 197 1.24 -4.19 6.30
N GLY A 198 0.68 -5.01 7.19
CA GLY A 198 -0.62 -5.65 7.00
C GLY A 198 -0.61 -6.88 6.09
N GLY A 199 0.56 -7.23 5.53
CA GLY A 199 0.75 -8.37 4.63
C GLY A 199 1.92 -9.26 5.05
N ARG A 200 2.64 -9.76 4.05
CA ARG A 200 3.69 -10.78 4.19
C ARG A 200 5.02 -10.20 4.70
N ILE A 201 5.73 -10.95 5.53
CA ILE A 201 7.15 -10.76 5.82
C ILE A 201 8.01 -11.55 4.83
N SER A 202 9.21 -11.03 4.54
CA SER A 202 10.24 -11.72 3.74
C SER A 202 10.73 -12.97 4.47
N ALA A 203 10.95 -14.06 3.73
CA ALA A 203 11.38 -15.33 4.31
C ALA A 203 12.71 -15.22 5.09
N VAL A 204 13.60 -14.35 4.65
CA VAL A 204 14.89 -14.07 5.33
C VAL A 204 14.68 -13.58 6.78
N CYS A 205 13.62 -12.82 7.04
CA CYS A 205 13.33 -12.25 8.35
C CYS A 205 12.43 -13.12 9.23
N LYS A 206 12.07 -14.32 8.78
CA LYS A 206 11.31 -15.25 9.62
C LYS A 206 12.16 -15.74 10.77
N ILE A 207 11.53 -15.87 11.92
CA ILE A 207 12.14 -16.47 13.11
C ILE A 207 12.37 -17.96 12.84
N LYS A 208 13.54 -18.43 13.21
CA LYS A 208 13.96 -19.82 13.12
C LYS A 208 14.44 -20.29 14.50
N GLU A 209 14.70 -21.59 14.67
CA GLU A 209 15.16 -22.17 15.92
C GLU A 209 16.52 -21.60 16.39
N ASP A 210 17.34 -21.14 15.47
CA ASP A 210 18.64 -20.52 15.73
C ASP A 210 18.60 -19.01 15.99
N THR A 211 17.41 -18.37 15.91
CA THR A 211 17.23 -16.94 16.16
C THR A 211 17.48 -16.63 17.63
N LYS A 212 18.33 -15.64 17.90
CA LYS A 212 18.65 -15.19 19.26
C LYS A 212 17.95 -13.92 19.66
N LYS A 213 17.83 -12.98 18.73
CA LYS A 213 17.22 -11.69 18.95
C LYS A 213 16.06 -11.47 17.97
N ILE A 214 14.97 -10.91 18.47
CA ILE A 214 13.78 -10.59 17.71
C ILE A 214 13.58 -9.08 17.72
N LEU A 215 13.32 -8.50 16.56
CA LEU A 215 12.74 -7.18 16.46
C LEU A 215 11.21 -7.30 16.41
N GLU A 216 10.55 -6.93 17.48
CA GLU A 216 9.10 -6.74 17.48
C GLU A 216 8.79 -5.39 16.84
N VAL A 217 7.95 -5.41 15.82
CA VAL A 217 7.46 -4.22 15.12
C VAL A 217 5.95 -4.19 15.25
N ARG A 218 5.43 -3.16 15.91
CA ARG A 218 4.00 -2.94 16.07
C ARG A 218 3.59 -1.66 15.36
N ILE A 219 2.50 -1.73 14.61
CA ILE A 219 1.93 -0.60 13.88
C ILE A 219 0.53 -0.33 14.44
N ASP A 220 0.27 0.92 14.81
CA ASP A 220 -1.00 1.40 15.31
C ASP A 220 -1.44 2.67 14.55
N GLY A 221 -2.74 2.94 14.55
CA GLY A 221 -3.31 4.19 14.05
C GLY A 221 -3.73 4.15 12.57
N GLY A 222 -4.47 5.15 12.15
CA GLY A 222 -4.98 5.26 10.80
C GLY A 222 -5.83 4.06 10.38
N ASN A 223 -5.44 3.41 9.28
CA ASN A 223 -6.07 2.20 8.76
C ASN A 223 -5.49 0.90 9.36
N TYR A 224 -4.57 1.01 10.32
CA TYR A 224 -3.85 -0.12 10.93
C TYR A 224 -4.36 -0.32 12.36
N ARG A 225 -5.43 -1.10 12.51
CA ARG A 225 -5.96 -1.51 13.83
C ARG A 225 -6.03 -3.02 13.86
N GLU A 226 -5.57 -3.61 14.96
CA GLU A 226 -5.82 -5.02 15.26
C GLU A 226 -7.25 -5.09 15.84
N ASP A 227 -8.09 -5.97 15.28
CA ASP A 227 -9.43 -6.29 15.77
C ASP A 227 -9.35 -7.15 17.05
#